data_b29ee841e16731971209dc563b5c23d3
#
_entry.id   b29ee841e16731971209dc563b5c23d3
#
_cell.length_a   1.000
_cell.length_b   1.000
_cell.length_c   1.000
_cell.angle_alpha   90.00
_cell.angle_beta   90.00
_cell.angle_gamma   90.00
#
_symmetry.space_group_name_H-M   'P 1'
#
loop_
_entity.id
_entity.type
_entity.pdbx_description
1 polymer ?
#
loop_
_entity_poly.entity_id
_entity_poly.type
_entity_poly.pdbx_seq_one_letter_code
_entity_poly.pdbx_strand_id
1 'polypeptide(L)'
;MPIRFTVAVTLIAILNALPDSDDPHGIVARIMDAVPSGSYHALTHLASDLLAQEAQEGLEDIQGERMRMRFTSRDREQVARFFEGTELVEPGLVRVEEWRPDPAASGAGRSSLWCGVGRKS
;
A
#
# COMPACT_ATOMS: atom_id res chain seq x y z
N MET A 1 -19.18 16.36 -26.69
CA MET A 1 -18.29 15.23 -26.46
C MET A 1 -17.88 15.20 -25.01
N PRO A 2 -18.16 14.12 -24.29
CA PRO A 2 -17.76 14.09 -22.89
C PRO A 2 -16.23 14.03 -22.80
N ILE A 3 -15.68 14.87 -21.95
CA ILE A 3 -14.27 14.83 -21.63
C ILE A 3 -14.07 13.65 -20.67
N ARG A 4 -13.23 12.72 -21.06
CA ARG A 4 -12.89 11.58 -20.22
C ARG A 4 -11.61 11.88 -19.45
N PHE A 5 -11.74 11.91 -18.14
CA PHE A 5 -10.59 12.08 -17.27
C PHE A 5 -10.23 10.73 -16.68
N THR A 6 -8.93 10.46 -16.58
CA THR A 6 -8.45 9.44 -15.70
C THR A 6 -8.02 10.10 -14.40
N VAL A 7 -8.25 9.41 -13.30
CA VAL A 7 -7.99 9.93 -11.95
C VAL A 7 -6.93 9.07 -11.29
N ALA A 8 -6.03 9.69 -10.58
CA ALA A 8 -5.09 8.99 -9.71
C ALA A 8 -5.50 9.22 -8.26
N VAL A 9 -5.84 8.15 -7.57
CA VAL A 9 -6.15 8.19 -6.13
C VAL A 9 -4.91 7.73 -5.38
N THR A 10 -4.39 8.56 -4.50
CA THR A 10 -3.20 8.22 -3.71
C THR A 10 -3.58 8.05 -2.24
N LEU A 11 -3.23 6.90 -1.69
CA LEU A 11 -3.54 6.51 -0.32
C LEU A 11 -2.23 6.15 0.40
N ILE A 12 -1.33 7.14 0.46
CA ILE A 12 0.01 6.95 1.00
C ILE A 12 -0.04 7.00 2.52
N ALA A 13 0.21 5.84 3.15
CA ALA A 13 0.24 5.68 4.60
C ALA A 13 -1.06 6.10 5.31
N ILE A 14 -2.20 6.00 4.61
CA ILE A 14 -3.49 6.42 5.16
C ILE A 14 -4.28 5.23 5.71
N LEU A 15 -4.31 4.13 4.98
CA LEU A 15 -5.16 2.98 5.34
C LEU A 15 -4.70 2.29 6.63
N ASN A 16 -3.43 2.41 6.98
CA ASN A 16 -2.93 1.87 8.24
C ASN A 16 -3.43 2.65 9.47
N ALA A 17 -4.00 3.83 9.27
CA ALA A 17 -4.67 4.58 10.34
C ALA A 17 -6.12 4.10 10.58
N LEU A 18 -6.64 3.22 9.73
CA LEU A 18 -8.01 2.72 9.82
C LEU A 18 -8.03 1.28 10.31
N PRO A 19 -8.66 1.00 11.46
CA PRO A 19 -8.83 -0.39 11.90
C PRO A 19 -9.84 -1.12 11.02
N ASP A 20 -9.81 -2.45 11.06
CA ASP A 20 -10.72 -3.28 10.26
C ASP A 20 -12.20 -2.98 10.55
N SER A 21 -12.51 -2.53 11.77
CA SER A 21 -13.86 -2.14 12.14
C SER A 21 -14.42 -0.97 11.33
N ASP A 22 -13.56 -0.16 10.72
CA ASP A 22 -13.97 0.96 9.87
C ASP A 22 -14.14 0.53 8.40
N ASP A 23 -13.97 -0.74 8.10
CA ASP A 23 -14.12 -1.32 6.78
C ASP A 23 -13.29 -0.59 5.71
N PRO A 24 -11.95 -0.53 5.85
CA PRO A 24 -11.12 0.19 4.90
C PRO A 24 -11.19 -0.40 3.49
N HIS A 25 -11.37 -1.71 3.36
CA HIS A 25 -11.52 -2.36 2.04
C HIS A 25 -12.78 -1.86 1.32
N GLY A 26 -13.88 -1.72 2.06
CA GLY A 26 -15.12 -1.17 1.51
C GLY A 26 -15.00 0.30 1.13
N ILE A 27 -14.25 1.08 1.91
CA ILE A 27 -13.98 2.48 1.61
C ILE A 27 -13.22 2.61 0.28
N VAL A 28 -12.15 1.83 0.11
CA VAL A 28 -11.37 1.85 -1.13
C VAL A 28 -12.23 1.41 -2.32
N ALA A 29 -13.03 0.37 -2.14
CA ALA A 29 -13.93 -0.11 -3.19
C ALA A 29 -14.90 0.99 -3.64
N ARG A 30 -15.47 1.74 -2.72
CA ARG A 30 -16.38 2.84 -3.03
C ARG A 30 -15.68 3.98 -3.77
N ILE A 31 -14.46 4.31 -3.35
CA ILE A 31 -13.67 5.34 -4.04
C ILE A 31 -13.37 4.90 -5.47
N MET A 32 -12.98 3.66 -5.67
CA MET A 32 -12.65 3.16 -7.00
C MET A 32 -13.88 3.00 -7.89
N ASP A 33 -15.04 2.71 -7.31
CA ASP A 33 -16.29 2.70 -8.07
C ASP A 33 -16.67 4.09 -8.60
N ALA A 34 -16.26 5.13 -7.88
CA ALA A 34 -16.60 6.51 -8.25
C ALA A 34 -15.70 7.09 -9.35
N VAL A 35 -14.54 6.49 -9.60
CA VAL A 35 -13.60 7.00 -10.60
C VAL A 35 -13.81 6.27 -11.94
N PRO A 36 -13.50 6.92 -13.08
CA PRO A 36 -13.72 6.30 -14.38
C PRO A 36 -12.74 5.16 -14.67
N SER A 37 -13.12 4.30 -15.60
CA SER A 37 -12.23 3.24 -16.09
C SER A 37 -10.93 3.81 -16.61
N GLY A 38 -9.84 3.11 -16.38
CA GLY A 38 -8.51 3.58 -16.71
C GLY A 38 -7.86 4.41 -15.61
N SER A 39 -8.60 4.70 -14.54
CA SER A 39 -8.03 5.40 -13.38
C SER A 39 -7.13 4.47 -12.57
N TYR A 40 -6.25 5.06 -11.79
CA TYR A 40 -5.26 4.34 -11.00
C TYR A 40 -5.45 4.65 -9.52
N HIS A 41 -5.10 3.69 -8.68
CA HIS A 41 -4.88 4.00 -7.27
C HIS A 41 -3.50 3.48 -6.85
N ALA A 42 -2.79 4.30 -6.08
CA ALA A 42 -1.50 3.95 -5.53
C ALA A 42 -1.61 4.01 -4.01
N LEU A 43 -1.09 2.99 -3.35
CA LEU A 43 -1.10 2.98 -1.89
C LEU A 43 0.19 2.41 -1.31
N THR A 44 0.48 2.85 -0.10
CA THR A 44 1.46 2.20 0.75
C THR A 44 0.76 1.76 2.04
N HIS A 45 1.26 0.69 2.64
CA HIS A 45 0.66 0.16 3.85
C HIS A 45 1.71 -0.44 4.76
N LEU A 46 1.57 -0.18 6.06
CA LEU A 46 2.44 -0.79 7.07
C LEU A 46 2.26 -2.31 7.04
N ALA A 47 3.37 -3.01 6.94
CA ALA A 47 3.40 -4.44 6.67
C ALA A 47 3.70 -5.24 7.94
N SER A 48 2.69 -5.96 8.44
CA SER A 48 2.83 -6.78 9.65
C SER A 48 3.85 -7.92 9.45
N ASP A 49 3.86 -8.52 8.27
CA ASP A 49 4.78 -9.60 7.94
C ASP A 49 6.23 -9.12 7.85
N LEU A 50 6.46 -7.94 7.28
CA LEU A 50 7.81 -7.36 7.22
C LEU A 50 8.28 -6.91 8.60
N LEU A 51 7.39 -6.36 9.42
CA LEU A 51 7.71 -5.99 10.80
C LEU A 51 8.07 -7.22 11.62
N ALA A 52 7.34 -8.32 11.45
CA ALA A 52 7.62 -9.56 12.14
C ALA A 52 8.99 -10.13 11.71
N GLN A 53 9.34 -10.03 10.43
CA GLN A 53 10.62 -10.45 9.92
C GLN A 53 11.75 -9.62 10.52
N GLU A 54 11.60 -8.30 10.61
CA GLU A 54 12.57 -7.42 11.23
C GLU A 54 12.78 -7.76 12.70
N ALA A 55 11.70 -8.06 13.43
CA ALA A 55 11.79 -8.46 14.82
C ALA A 55 12.59 -9.76 14.98
N GLN A 56 12.37 -10.74 14.10
CA GLN A 56 13.13 -11.99 14.11
C GLN A 56 14.62 -11.79 13.81
N GLU A 57 14.93 -10.82 12.96
CA GLU A 57 16.30 -10.48 12.61
C GLU A 57 16.99 -9.59 13.67
N GLY A 58 16.26 -9.19 14.71
CA GLY A 58 16.79 -8.31 15.74
C GLY A 58 16.94 -6.86 15.31
N LEU A 59 16.26 -6.49 14.25
CA LEU A 59 16.30 -5.13 13.69
C LEU A 59 15.20 -4.23 14.26
N GLU A 60 14.45 -4.72 15.22
CA GLU A 60 13.35 -3.97 15.82
C GLU A 60 13.87 -2.80 16.62
N ASP A 61 13.40 -1.60 16.32
CA ASP A 61 13.74 -0.39 17.06
C ASP A 61 12.49 0.17 17.79
N ILE A 62 12.72 1.18 18.61
CA ILE A 62 11.66 1.82 19.37
C ILE A 62 10.60 2.44 18.47
N GLN A 63 10.99 2.98 17.32
CA GLN A 63 10.07 3.57 16.37
C GLN A 63 9.16 2.54 15.72
N GLY A 64 9.71 1.39 15.33
CA GLY A 64 8.93 0.30 14.78
C GLY A 64 7.88 -0.21 15.75
N GLU A 65 8.26 -0.34 17.03
CA GLU A 65 7.34 -0.72 18.09
C GLU A 65 6.20 0.28 18.26
N ARG A 66 6.52 1.57 18.28
CA ARG A 66 5.52 2.63 18.40
C ARG A 66 4.56 2.64 17.21
N MET A 67 5.05 2.39 16.01
CA MET A 67 4.22 2.33 14.82
C MET A 67 3.23 1.17 14.91
N ARG A 68 3.67 0.00 15.38
CA ARG A 68 2.78 -1.15 15.56
C ARG A 68 1.68 -0.90 16.59
N MET A 69 1.96 -0.09 17.60
CA MET A 69 0.98 0.26 18.64
C MET A 69 -0.02 1.32 18.17
N ARG A 70 0.36 2.18 17.26
CA ARG A 70 -0.45 3.32 16.80
C ARG A 70 -1.30 3.02 15.57
N PHE A 71 -0.84 2.12 14.72
CA PHE A 71 -1.43 1.88 13.42
C PHE A 71 -1.76 0.40 13.24
N THR A 72 -2.79 0.13 12.47
CA THR A 72 -3.10 -1.21 12.05
C THR A 72 -2.13 -1.62 10.96
N SER A 73 -1.33 -2.65 11.21
CA SER A 73 -0.48 -3.24 10.17
C SER A 73 -1.21 -4.42 9.53
N ARG A 74 -0.89 -4.69 8.26
CA ARG A 74 -1.51 -5.78 7.51
C ARG A 74 -0.45 -6.55 6.74
N ASP A 75 -0.70 -7.85 6.53
CA ASP A 75 0.22 -8.65 5.74
C ASP A 75 0.00 -8.41 4.23
N ARG A 76 0.88 -8.98 3.41
CA ARG A 76 0.83 -8.78 1.96
C ARG A 76 -0.54 -9.18 1.37
N GLU A 77 -1.09 -10.29 1.83
CA GLU A 77 -2.38 -10.79 1.33
C GLU A 77 -3.51 -9.82 1.68
N GLN A 78 -3.54 -9.33 2.90
CA GLN A 78 -4.53 -8.34 3.34
C GLN A 78 -4.40 -7.04 2.57
N VAL A 79 -3.17 -6.59 2.31
CA VAL A 79 -2.93 -5.38 1.51
C VAL A 79 -3.34 -5.62 0.05
N ALA A 80 -3.08 -6.79 -0.49
CA ALA A 80 -3.47 -7.13 -1.86
C ALA A 80 -4.99 -7.02 -2.08
N ARG A 81 -5.78 -7.26 -1.05
CA ARG A 81 -7.25 -7.15 -1.13
C ARG A 81 -7.72 -5.73 -1.41
N PHE A 82 -6.92 -4.71 -1.11
CA PHE A 82 -7.27 -3.34 -1.48
C PHE A 82 -7.26 -3.12 -3.00
N PHE A 83 -6.63 -4.01 -3.74
CA PHE A 83 -6.53 -3.93 -5.19
C PHE A 83 -7.57 -4.80 -5.93
N GLU A 84 -8.48 -5.45 -5.20
CA GLU A 84 -9.54 -6.24 -5.82
C GLU A 84 -10.34 -5.39 -6.80
N GLY A 85 -10.64 -5.96 -7.96
CA GLY A 85 -11.34 -5.24 -9.03
C GLY A 85 -10.44 -4.36 -9.89
N THR A 86 -9.15 -4.33 -9.60
CA THR A 86 -8.17 -3.59 -10.41
C THR A 86 -7.07 -4.54 -10.86
N GLU A 87 -6.33 -4.10 -11.87
CA GLU A 87 -5.15 -4.81 -12.37
C GLU A 87 -3.90 -4.17 -11.79
N LEU A 88 -3.09 -4.96 -11.09
CA LEU A 88 -1.83 -4.46 -10.53
C LEU A 88 -0.84 -4.13 -11.66
N VAL A 89 -0.29 -2.92 -11.60
CA VAL A 89 0.77 -2.48 -12.50
C VAL A 89 2.09 -3.10 -12.04
N GLU A 90 2.92 -3.53 -12.99
CA GLU A 90 4.25 -4.03 -12.65
C GLU A 90 5.08 -3.00 -11.88
N PRO A 91 5.81 -3.39 -10.85
CA PRO A 91 6.18 -4.73 -10.44
C PRO A 91 5.17 -5.46 -9.53
N GLY A 92 3.97 -4.96 -9.38
CA GLY A 92 2.96 -5.56 -8.53
C GLY A 92 3.03 -5.04 -7.09
N LEU A 93 2.63 -5.87 -6.13
CA LEU A 93 2.67 -5.51 -4.72
C LEU A 93 4.03 -5.92 -4.14
N VAL A 94 4.87 -4.93 -3.87
CA VAL A 94 6.26 -5.12 -3.45
C VAL A 94 6.58 -4.18 -2.29
N ARG A 95 7.75 -4.36 -1.70
CA ARG A 95 8.27 -3.38 -0.74
C ARG A 95 8.51 -2.06 -1.44
N VAL A 96 8.34 -0.97 -0.71
CA VAL A 96 8.52 0.38 -1.27
C VAL A 96 9.87 0.53 -1.96
N GLU A 97 10.95 0.04 -1.37
CA GLU A 97 12.29 0.16 -1.95
C GLU A 97 12.48 -0.68 -3.20
N GLU A 98 11.59 -1.63 -3.46
CA GLU A 98 11.64 -2.48 -4.65
C GLU A 98 10.83 -1.92 -5.82
N TRP A 99 10.12 -0.81 -5.60
CA TRP A 99 9.32 -0.20 -6.65
C TRP A 99 10.20 0.63 -7.56
N ARG A 100 10.57 0.08 -8.73
CA ARG A 100 11.36 0.75 -9.77
C ARG A 100 12.51 1.57 -9.18
N PRO A 101 13.42 0.95 -8.41
CA PRO A 101 14.44 1.71 -7.71
C PRO A 101 15.39 2.39 -8.67
N ASP A 102 15.83 3.60 -8.32
CA ASP A 102 16.87 4.30 -9.05
C ASP A 102 18.20 3.58 -8.78
N PRO A 103 18.92 3.12 -9.82
CA PRO A 103 20.22 2.49 -9.61
C PRO A 103 21.24 3.36 -8.88
N ALA A 104 21.06 4.67 -8.93
CA ALA A 104 21.93 5.61 -8.22
C ALA A 104 21.55 5.75 -6.74
N ALA A 105 20.41 5.25 -6.32
CA ALA A 105 19.94 5.34 -4.93
C ALA A 105 20.38 4.13 -4.10
N SER A 106 21.61 3.68 -4.30
CA SER A 106 22.15 2.56 -3.56
C SER A 106 22.27 2.90 -2.07
N GLY A 107 21.84 1.99 -1.22
CA GLY A 107 21.92 2.16 0.23
C GLY A 107 20.65 2.69 0.87
N ALA A 108 19.55 2.77 0.16
CA ALA A 108 18.26 3.05 0.76
C ALA A 108 17.96 2.00 1.84
N GLY A 109 17.56 2.44 3.02
CA GLY A 109 17.24 1.54 4.12
C GLY A 109 16.03 0.66 3.81
N ARG A 110 15.86 -0.39 4.60
CA ARG A 110 14.68 -1.24 4.50
C ARG A 110 13.46 -0.51 5.04
N SER A 111 12.37 -0.55 4.30
CA SER A 111 11.08 -0.10 4.79
C SER A 111 10.23 -1.31 5.17
N SER A 112 9.32 -1.11 6.13
CA SER A 112 8.33 -2.12 6.50
C SER A 112 6.98 -1.77 5.87
N LEU A 113 7.01 -1.40 4.59
CA LEU A 113 5.84 -0.94 3.85
C LEU A 113 5.68 -1.74 2.55
N TRP A 114 4.48 -2.23 2.33
CA TRP A 114 4.06 -2.69 1.02
C TRP A 114 3.57 -1.51 0.18
N CYS A 115 3.83 -1.55 -1.10
CA CYS A 115 3.27 -0.58 -2.03
C CYS A 115 2.84 -1.25 -3.33
N GLY A 116 1.87 -0.62 -3.98
CA GLY A 116 1.37 -1.09 -5.25
C GLY A 116 0.57 -0.01 -5.95
N VAL A 117 0.37 -0.20 -7.24
CA VAL A 117 -0.49 0.63 -8.06
C VAL A 117 -1.45 -0.29 -8.81
N GLY A 118 -2.74 0.01 -8.73
CA GLY A 118 -3.77 -0.73 -9.44
C GLY A 118 -4.44 0.14 -10.49
N ARG A 119 -4.78 -0.46 -11.62
CA ARG A 119 -5.51 0.22 -12.70
C ARG A 119 -6.92 -0.33 -12.75
N LYS A 120 -7.90 0.56 -12.77
CA LYS A 120 -9.29 0.18 -12.94
C LYS A 120 -9.56 -0.15 -14.41
N SER A 121 -10.02 -1.38 -14.64
CA SER A 121 -10.35 -1.84 -15.99
C SER A 121 -11.68 -1.30 -16.51
#